data_15459395430c3c8fe0e4a726617a12bb
#
_entry.id   15459395430c3c8fe0e4a726617a12bb
#
_cell.length_a   1.000
_cell.length_b   1.000
_cell.length_c   1.000
_cell.angle_alpha   90.00
_cell.angle_beta   90.00
_cell.angle_gamma   90.00
#
_symmetry.space_group_name_H-M   'P 1'
#
loop_
_entity.id
_entity.type
_entity.pdbx_description
1 polymer ?
#
loop_
_entity_poly.entity_id
_entity_poly.type
_entity_poly.pdbx_seq_one_letter_code
_entity_poly.pdbx_strand_id
1 'polypeptide(L)'
;MLHTLSLRAKILLPFIILMLTGFAIVVGYNSWATRQHDLKQGVQNAQLQAAVLSASINNTLHDGLSTTLTLASTFETLRRSHTVNRDMLNKILARQLENHPGLLAVWTGWEPDALDGRDSEFAGQKPAYDASGRFVPYWHRDAQGISVKPLVDYDKPGAGDYYLLPKQTGSLQVIEPYLYPVKGKPVMMTSIVAPVMTGI
;
A
#
# COMPACT_ATOMS: atom_id res chain seq x y z
N MET A 1 -0.04 0.02 75.37
CA MET A 1 -1.38 0.29 74.78
C MET A 1 -2.27 -0.95 74.56
N LEU A 2 -1.84 -2.17 74.83
CA LEU A 2 -2.62 -3.40 74.58
C LEU A 2 -3.39 -3.89 75.83
N HIS A 3 -3.25 -3.23 77.02
CA HIS A 3 -3.87 -3.68 78.28
C HIS A 3 -5.35 -3.32 78.46
N THR A 4 -5.91 -2.44 77.64
CA THR A 4 -7.29 -1.96 77.78
C THR A 4 -8.32 -2.62 76.81
N LEU A 5 -7.84 -3.58 75.99
CA LEU A 5 -8.71 -4.29 75.05
C LEU A 5 -9.45 -5.44 75.71
N SER A 6 -10.71 -5.66 75.35
CA SER A 6 -11.49 -6.83 75.81
C SER A 6 -10.86 -8.12 75.34
N LEU A 7 -11.08 -9.23 76.09
CA LEU A 7 -10.51 -10.53 75.71
C LEU A 7 -10.86 -10.95 74.27
N ARG A 8 -12.03 -10.64 73.79
CA ARG A 8 -12.49 -10.88 72.43
C ARG A 8 -11.66 -10.12 71.40
N ALA A 9 -11.32 -8.86 71.67
CA ALA A 9 -10.49 -8.04 70.78
C ALA A 9 -9.05 -8.52 70.71
N LYS A 10 -8.50 -9.04 71.83
CA LYS A 10 -7.14 -9.63 71.87
C LYS A 10 -7.00 -10.89 71.01
N ILE A 11 -8.09 -11.64 70.82
CA ILE A 11 -8.05 -12.86 69.97
C ILE A 11 -8.40 -12.53 68.52
N LEU A 12 -9.37 -11.63 68.26
CA LEU A 12 -9.79 -11.30 66.91
C LEU A 12 -8.78 -10.48 66.13
N LEU A 13 -8.06 -9.57 66.77
CA LEU A 13 -7.13 -8.66 66.12
C LEU A 13 -5.96 -9.35 65.42
N PRO A 14 -5.24 -10.30 66.07
CA PRO A 14 -4.19 -11.05 65.41
C PRO A 14 -4.73 -11.95 64.29
N PHE A 15 -5.94 -12.49 64.41
CA PHE A 15 -6.57 -13.32 63.39
C PHE A 15 -6.92 -12.48 62.13
N ILE A 16 -7.47 -11.27 62.31
CA ILE A 16 -7.73 -10.34 61.19
C ILE A 16 -6.44 -9.91 60.53
N ILE A 17 -5.37 -9.60 61.28
CA ILE A 17 -4.09 -9.22 60.73
C ILE A 17 -3.51 -10.38 59.91
N LEU A 18 -3.58 -11.63 60.42
CA LEU A 18 -3.11 -12.79 59.70
C LEU A 18 -3.90 -13.01 58.37
N MET A 19 -5.22 -12.86 58.39
CA MET A 19 -6.04 -12.95 57.19
C MET A 19 -5.69 -11.86 56.16
N LEU A 20 -5.54 -10.60 56.61
CA LEU A 20 -5.22 -9.48 55.72
C LEU A 20 -3.81 -9.64 55.11
N THR A 21 -2.85 -10.08 55.90
CA THR A 21 -1.50 -10.32 55.36
C THR A 21 -1.49 -11.48 54.38
N GLY A 22 -2.17 -12.59 54.65
CA GLY A 22 -2.32 -13.70 53.71
C GLY A 22 -2.97 -13.29 52.38
N PHE A 23 -4.07 -12.51 52.50
CA PHE A 23 -4.76 -11.95 51.33
C PHE A 23 -3.85 -11.01 50.48
N ALA A 24 -3.13 -10.12 51.17
CA ALA A 24 -2.22 -9.19 50.49
C ALA A 24 -1.09 -9.92 49.74
N ILE A 25 -0.53 -11.01 50.29
CA ILE A 25 0.48 -11.84 49.65
C ILE A 25 -0.11 -12.52 48.39
N VAL A 26 -1.29 -13.12 48.51
CA VAL A 26 -1.95 -13.79 47.38
C VAL A 26 -2.28 -12.79 46.23
N VAL A 27 -2.85 -11.65 46.57
CA VAL A 27 -3.17 -10.61 45.59
C VAL A 27 -1.89 -10.05 44.97
N GLY A 28 -0.86 -9.78 45.75
CA GLY A 28 0.42 -9.30 45.28
C GLY A 28 1.11 -10.28 44.29
N TYR A 29 1.13 -11.56 44.68
CA TYR A 29 1.68 -12.60 43.79
C TYR A 29 0.89 -12.77 42.48
N ASN A 30 -0.43 -12.85 42.57
CA ASN A 30 -1.27 -12.95 41.37
C ASN A 30 -1.11 -11.72 40.44
N SER A 31 -1.09 -10.52 41.02
CA SER A 31 -0.91 -9.29 40.23
C SER A 31 0.46 -9.25 39.55
N TRP A 32 1.52 -9.70 40.22
CA TRP A 32 2.86 -9.79 39.63
C TRP A 32 2.93 -10.84 38.52
N ALA A 33 2.40 -12.04 38.76
CA ALA A 33 2.37 -13.13 37.80
C ALA A 33 1.55 -12.77 36.55
N THR A 34 0.37 -12.13 36.72
CA THR A 34 -0.49 -11.66 35.62
C THR A 34 0.23 -10.62 34.79
N ARG A 35 0.87 -9.62 35.40
CA ARG A 35 1.64 -8.60 34.65
C ARG A 35 2.75 -9.19 33.77
N GLN A 36 3.48 -10.19 34.26
CA GLN A 36 4.53 -10.87 33.48
C GLN A 36 3.93 -11.63 32.30
N HIS A 37 2.77 -12.26 32.49
CA HIS A 37 2.05 -12.99 31.44
C HIS A 37 1.51 -12.04 30.37
N ASP A 38 0.87 -10.94 30.79
CA ASP A 38 0.27 -9.96 29.90
C ASP A 38 1.30 -9.23 29.05
N LEU A 39 2.45 -8.86 29.63
CA LEU A 39 3.54 -8.25 28.88
C LEU A 39 4.10 -9.21 27.81
N LYS A 40 4.30 -10.47 28.17
CA LYS A 40 4.82 -11.50 27.24
C LYS A 40 3.84 -11.76 26.09
N GLN A 41 2.55 -11.87 26.38
CA GLN A 41 1.49 -12.00 25.39
C GLN A 41 1.36 -10.74 24.52
N GLY A 42 1.46 -9.55 25.11
CA GLY A 42 1.43 -8.28 24.38
C GLY A 42 2.55 -8.18 23.36
N VAL A 43 3.77 -8.53 23.74
CA VAL A 43 4.94 -8.54 22.82
C VAL A 43 4.76 -9.59 21.73
N GLN A 44 4.34 -10.81 22.06
CA GLN A 44 4.08 -11.86 21.07
C GLN A 44 2.99 -11.45 20.06
N ASN A 45 1.89 -10.87 20.54
CA ASN A 45 0.82 -10.39 19.67
C ASN A 45 1.30 -9.28 18.76
N ALA A 46 2.09 -8.33 19.26
CA ALA A 46 2.66 -7.26 18.46
C ALA A 46 3.61 -7.82 17.38
N GLN A 47 4.45 -8.80 17.72
CA GLN A 47 5.34 -9.48 16.76
C GLN A 47 4.55 -10.23 15.68
N LEU A 48 3.49 -10.95 16.05
CA LEU A 48 2.63 -11.66 15.11
C LEU A 48 1.93 -10.70 14.17
N GLN A 49 1.38 -9.59 14.68
CA GLN A 49 0.75 -8.56 13.86
C GLN A 49 1.75 -7.91 12.91
N ALA A 50 2.96 -7.60 13.37
CA ALA A 50 4.01 -7.06 12.52
C ALA A 50 4.43 -8.05 11.42
N ALA A 51 4.54 -9.33 11.71
CA ALA A 51 4.85 -10.38 10.74
C ALA A 51 3.74 -10.52 9.67
N VAL A 52 2.48 -10.53 10.09
CA VAL A 52 1.32 -10.59 9.18
C VAL A 52 1.28 -9.37 8.27
N LEU A 53 1.50 -8.18 8.83
CA LEU A 53 1.52 -6.94 8.05
C LEU A 53 2.68 -6.92 7.05
N SER A 54 3.87 -7.33 7.48
CA SER A 54 5.05 -7.45 6.61
C SER A 54 4.81 -8.43 5.46
N ALA A 55 4.23 -9.60 5.74
CA ALA A 55 3.88 -10.58 4.71
C ALA A 55 2.85 -10.02 3.71
N SER A 56 1.84 -9.29 4.20
CA SER A 56 0.84 -8.65 3.34
C SER A 56 1.45 -7.60 2.42
N ILE A 57 2.34 -6.75 2.93
CA ILE A 57 3.06 -5.75 2.13
C ILE A 57 3.93 -6.43 1.08
N ASN A 58 4.72 -7.46 1.46
CA ASN A 58 5.55 -8.19 0.53
C ASN A 58 4.74 -8.83 -0.60
N ASN A 59 3.61 -9.47 -0.29
CA ASN A 59 2.74 -10.07 -1.29
C ASN A 59 2.18 -9.01 -2.26
N THR A 60 1.76 -7.86 -1.76
CA THR A 60 1.25 -6.75 -2.60
C THR A 60 2.35 -6.20 -3.51
N LEU A 61 3.58 -6.05 -3.01
CA LEU A 61 4.71 -5.60 -3.83
C LEU A 61 5.08 -6.64 -4.90
N HIS A 62 5.10 -7.92 -4.57
CA HIS A 62 5.35 -8.99 -5.53
C HIS A 62 4.28 -9.06 -6.62
N ASP A 63 3.02 -8.92 -6.26
CA ASP A 63 1.90 -8.88 -7.21
C ASP A 63 2.01 -7.66 -8.14
N GLY A 64 2.29 -6.49 -7.58
CA GLY A 64 2.54 -5.27 -8.34
C GLY A 64 3.73 -5.41 -9.31
N LEU A 65 4.83 -6.00 -8.85
CA LEU A 65 6.03 -6.24 -9.67
C LEU A 65 5.73 -7.20 -10.84
N SER A 66 5.10 -8.33 -10.55
CA SER A 66 4.72 -9.33 -11.56
C SER A 66 3.77 -8.74 -12.61
N THR A 67 2.75 -8.00 -12.15
CA THR A 67 1.79 -7.31 -13.02
C THR A 67 2.50 -6.29 -13.92
N THR A 68 3.40 -5.49 -13.35
CA THR A 68 4.14 -4.46 -14.10
C THR A 68 5.02 -5.07 -15.19
N LEU A 69 5.79 -6.10 -14.86
CA LEU A 69 6.67 -6.79 -15.84
C LEU A 69 5.86 -7.48 -16.93
N THR A 70 4.76 -8.12 -16.57
CA THR A 70 3.86 -8.79 -17.54
C THR A 70 3.24 -7.77 -18.50
N LEU A 71 2.77 -6.63 -17.99
CA LEU A 71 2.22 -5.56 -18.83
C LEU A 71 3.27 -4.95 -19.75
N ALA A 72 4.46 -4.65 -19.23
CA ALA A 72 5.55 -4.10 -20.04
C ALA A 72 5.93 -5.03 -21.19
N SER A 73 6.13 -6.33 -20.92
CA SER A 73 6.43 -7.35 -21.93
C SER A 73 5.28 -7.53 -22.94
N THR A 74 4.05 -7.51 -22.48
CA THR A 74 2.87 -7.60 -23.35
C THR A 74 2.80 -6.39 -24.28
N PHE A 75 2.97 -5.18 -23.77
CA PHE A 75 2.89 -3.95 -24.57
C PHE A 75 4.06 -3.85 -25.55
N GLU A 76 5.26 -4.27 -25.15
CA GLU A 76 6.40 -4.37 -26.04
C GLU A 76 6.11 -5.34 -27.21
N THR A 77 5.58 -6.52 -26.92
CA THR A 77 5.24 -7.53 -27.94
C THR A 77 4.19 -6.99 -28.92
N LEU A 78 3.11 -6.40 -28.41
CA LEU A 78 2.05 -5.82 -29.23
C LEU A 78 2.58 -4.66 -30.10
N ARG A 79 3.46 -3.83 -29.57
CA ARG A 79 4.08 -2.74 -30.32
C ARG A 79 4.98 -3.24 -31.43
N ARG A 80 5.84 -4.24 -31.15
CA ARG A 80 6.74 -4.86 -32.12
C ARG A 80 6.01 -5.59 -33.24
N SER A 81 4.88 -6.23 -32.93
CA SER A 81 4.06 -6.95 -33.93
C SER A 81 3.19 -6.01 -34.79
N HIS A 82 3.25 -4.70 -34.58
CA HIS A 82 2.39 -3.70 -35.25
C HIS A 82 0.88 -3.98 -35.11
N THR A 83 0.49 -4.73 -34.08
CA THR A 83 -0.92 -5.06 -33.77
C THR A 83 -1.48 -4.21 -32.63
N VAL A 84 -0.73 -3.19 -32.20
CA VAL A 84 -1.12 -2.34 -31.10
C VAL A 84 -2.38 -1.53 -31.44
N ASN A 85 -3.30 -1.49 -30.48
CA ASN A 85 -4.53 -0.71 -30.55
C ASN A 85 -4.78 -0.05 -29.20
N ARG A 86 -5.00 1.27 -29.19
CA ARG A 86 -5.19 2.07 -27.95
C ARG A 86 -6.37 1.59 -27.11
N ASP A 87 -7.47 1.22 -27.75
CA ASP A 87 -8.65 0.67 -27.07
C ASP A 87 -8.34 -0.68 -26.42
N MET A 88 -7.60 -1.55 -27.11
CA MET A 88 -7.15 -2.82 -26.56
C MET A 88 -6.25 -2.63 -25.33
N LEU A 89 -5.28 -1.71 -25.41
CA LEU A 89 -4.41 -1.41 -24.26
C LEU A 89 -5.22 -0.86 -23.07
N ASN A 90 -6.18 0.02 -23.32
CA ASN A 90 -7.11 0.50 -22.28
C ASN A 90 -7.88 -0.63 -21.61
N LYS A 91 -8.42 -1.56 -22.40
CA LYS A 91 -9.12 -2.74 -21.87
C LYS A 91 -8.22 -3.66 -21.05
N ILE A 92 -6.98 -3.86 -21.49
CA ILE A 92 -5.98 -4.63 -20.73
C ILE A 92 -5.70 -3.98 -19.38
N LEU A 93 -5.44 -2.66 -19.35
CA LEU A 93 -5.17 -1.92 -18.12
C LEU A 93 -6.37 -1.97 -17.15
N ALA A 94 -7.58 -1.72 -17.65
CA ALA A 94 -8.79 -1.80 -16.85
C ALA A 94 -8.96 -3.20 -16.24
N ARG A 95 -8.79 -4.26 -17.05
CA ARG A 95 -8.92 -5.64 -16.61
C ARG A 95 -7.86 -6.04 -15.59
N GLN A 96 -6.63 -5.56 -15.75
CA GLN A 96 -5.58 -5.78 -14.75
C GLN A 96 -5.95 -5.15 -13.41
N LEU A 97 -6.45 -3.92 -13.41
CA LEU A 97 -6.89 -3.27 -12.18
C LEU A 97 -8.10 -4.00 -11.53
N GLU A 98 -9.05 -4.49 -12.33
CA GLU A 98 -10.18 -5.30 -11.83
C GLU A 98 -9.69 -6.56 -11.12
N ASN A 99 -8.76 -7.28 -11.73
CA ASN A 99 -8.27 -8.57 -11.24
C ASN A 99 -7.32 -8.45 -10.02
N HIS A 100 -6.76 -7.27 -9.76
CA HIS A 100 -5.81 -7.03 -8.68
C HIS A 100 -6.34 -6.00 -7.67
N PRO A 101 -7.23 -6.40 -6.74
CA PRO A 101 -7.86 -5.48 -5.80
C PRO A 101 -6.87 -4.78 -4.84
N GLY A 102 -5.67 -5.31 -4.67
CA GLY A 102 -4.59 -4.70 -3.90
C GLY A 102 -3.93 -3.50 -4.59
N LEU A 103 -4.13 -3.31 -5.90
CA LEU A 103 -3.60 -2.18 -6.63
C LEU A 103 -4.56 -0.99 -6.59
N LEU A 104 -4.05 0.19 -6.31
CA LEU A 104 -4.81 1.45 -6.37
C LEU A 104 -5.01 1.90 -7.82
N ALA A 105 -3.99 1.72 -8.66
CA ALA A 105 -3.99 2.15 -10.04
C ALA A 105 -3.07 1.30 -10.92
N VAL A 106 -3.36 1.30 -12.23
CA VAL A 106 -2.50 0.77 -13.29
C VAL A 106 -2.48 1.79 -14.43
N TRP A 107 -1.32 2.06 -14.99
CA TRP A 107 -1.14 3.08 -16.00
C TRP A 107 -0.07 2.74 -17.03
N THR A 108 -0.08 3.45 -18.13
CA THR A 108 1.03 3.49 -19.08
C THR A 108 1.22 4.90 -19.61
N GLY A 109 2.43 5.27 -19.95
CA GLY A 109 2.75 6.56 -20.53
C GLY A 109 3.69 6.38 -21.73
N TRP A 110 3.28 6.85 -22.90
CA TRP A 110 4.06 6.72 -24.11
C TRP A 110 4.69 8.06 -24.49
N GLU A 111 5.89 8.02 -25.05
CA GLU A 111 6.53 9.20 -25.62
C GLU A 111 5.69 9.71 -26.81
N PRO A 112 5.83 11.00 -27.20
CA PRO A 112 5.10 11.54 -28.34
C PRO A 112 5.25 10.64 -29.58
N ASP A 113 4.10 10.28 -30.15
CA ASP A 113 3.97 9.42 -31.34
C ASP A 113 4.61 8.03 -31.24
N ALA A 114 5.13 7.63 -30.07
CA ALA A 114 5.87 6.38 -29.91
C ALA A 114 5.00 5.13 -29.96
N LEU A 115 3.72 5.22 -29.66
CA LEU A 115 2.83 4.06 -29.65
C LEU A 115 2.47 3.62 -31.07
N ASP A 116 1.88 4.52 -31.86
CA ASP A 116 1.33 4.23 -33.20
C ASP A 116 1.45 5.40 -34.20
N GLY A 117 2.13 6.49 -33.84
CA GLY A 117 2.34 7.66 -34.69
C GLY A 117 1.10 8.52 -34.90
N ARG A 118 0.07 8.39 -34.06
CA ARG A 118 -1.26 8.96 -34.30
C ARG A 118 -1.73 9.91 -33.20
N ASP A 119 -0.84 10.46 -32.38
CA ASP A 119 -1.23 11.30 -31.25
C ASP A 119 -2.12 12.47 -31.66
N SER A 120 -1.79 13.13 -32.78
CA SER A 120 -2.55 14.27 -33.30
C SER A 120 -4.05 13.98 -33.55
N GLU A 121 -4.39 12.74 -33.90
CA GLU A 121 -5.77 12.31 -34.12
C GLU A 121 -6.59 12.25 -32.81
N PHE A 122 -5.91 12.14 -31.67
CA PHE A 122 -6.51 12.01 -30.34
C PHE A 122 -6.39 13.28 -29.50
N ALA A 123 -5.84 14.36 -30.06
CA ALA A 123 -5.71 15.63 -29.35
C ALA A 123 -7.08 16.14 -28.87
N GLY A 124 -7.13 16.49 -27.59
CA GLY A 124 -8.37 16.94 -26.93
C GLY A 124 -9.40 15.83 -26.62
N GLN A 125 -9.16 14.59 -27.02
CA GLN A 125 -10.04 13.46 -26.68
C GLN A 125 -9.75 12.96 -25.25
N LYS A 126 -10.81 12.82 -24.46
CA LYS A 126 -10.75 12.27 -23.10
C LYS A 126 -11.32 10.85 -23.09
N PRO A 127 -11.04 10.05 -22.06
CA PRO A 127 -10.28 10.36 -20.84
C PRO A 127 -8.83 9.81 -20.80
N ALA A 128 -8.35 9.13 -21.84
CA ALA A 128 -7.10 8.38 -21.82
C ALA A 128 -5.90 9.17 -22.40
N TYR A 129 -6.13 10.40 -22.83
CA TYR A 129 -5.18 11.22 -23.57
C TYR A 129 -4.95 12.55 -22.87
N ASP A 130 -3.76 13.10 -22.99
CA ASP A 130 -3.47 14.49 -22.62
C ASP A 130 -3.92 15.48 -23.72
N ALA A 131 -3.59 16.75 -23.53
CA ALA A 131 -3.99 17.80 -24.48
C ALA A 131 -3.38 17.60 -25.88
N SER A 132 -2.22 16.97 -25.99
CA SER A 132 -1.52 16.68 -27.25
C SER A 132 -2.01 15.41 -27.95
N GLY A 133 -2.81 14.59 -27.28
CA GLY A 133 -3.28 13.29 -27.75
C GLY A 133 -2.35 12.12 -27.43
N ARG A 134 -1.29 12.36 -26.64
CA ARG A 134 -0.44 11.28 -26.12
C ARG A 134 -1.28 10.27 -25.36
N PHE A 135 -0.95 8.99 -25.55
CA PHE A 135 -1.61 7.92 -24.85
C PHE A 135 -0.99 7.76 -23.45
N VAL A 136 -1.66 8.32 -22.43
CA VAL A 136 -1.18 8.38 -21.04
C VAL A 136 -2.29 7.98 -20.05
N PRO A 137 -3.00 6.87 -20.26
CA PRO A 137 -4.12 6.46 -19.43
C PRO A 137 -3.65 6.08 -18.02
N TYR A 138 -4.31 6.64 -17.02
CA TYR A 138 -4.20 6.30 -15.61
C TYR A 138 -5.54 5.73 -15.14
N TRP A 139 -5.62 4.41 -15.12
CA TRP A 139 -6.75 3.67 -14.55
C TRP A 139 -6.61 3.59 -13.05
N HIS A 140 -7.59 4.04 -12.30
CA HIS A 140 -7.54 4.11 -10.85
C HIS A 140 -8.84 3.66 -10.22
N ARG A 141 -8.71 3.17 -8.98
CA ARG A 141 -9.82 2.74 -8.12
C ARG A 141 -10.14 3.83 -7.13
N ASP A 142 -11.41 4.08 -6.92
CA ASP A 142 -11.92 4.98 -5.89
C ASP A 142 -13.25 4.45 -5.31
N ALA A 143 -13.90 5.23 -4.44
CA ALA A 143 -15.15 4.84 -3.79
C ALA A 143 -16.32 4.59 -4.78
N GLN A 144 -16.23 5.07 -6.03
CA GLN A 144 -17.24 4.91 -7.08
C GLN A 144 -16.92 3.76 -8.04
N GLY A 145 -15.76 3.13 -7.89
CA GLY A 145 -15.32 2.03 -8.76
C GLY A 145 -14.02 2.33 -9.50
N ILE A 146 -13.89 1.80 -10.71
CA ILE A 146 -12.71 1.96 -11.56
C ILE A 146 -13.03 2.99 -12.65
N SER A 147 -12.13 3.95 -12.83
CA SER A 147 -12.23 4.98 -13.85
C SER A 147 -10.86 5.34 -14.43
N VAL A 148 -10.86 6.01 -15.58
CA VAL A 148 -9.63 6.42 -16.27
C VAL A 148 -9.57 7.94 -16.39
N LYS A 149 -8.36 8.48 -16.27
CA LYS A 149 -8.01 9.87 -16.58
C LYS A 149 -6.59 9.91 -17.17
N PRO A 150 -6.15 10.98 -17.81
CA PRO A 150 -4.76 11.09 -18.23
C PRO A 150 -3.84 11.25 -17.01
N LEU A 151 -2.59 10.77 -17.11
CA LEU A 151 -1.53 11.07 -16.16
C LEU A 151 -1.35 12.58 -16.03
N VAL A 152 -0.99 13.04 -14.85
CA VAL A 152 -0.74 14.45 -14.56
C VAL A 152 0.67 14.66 -14.05
N ASP A 153 1.26 15.82 -14.36
CA ASP A 153 2.58 16.24 -13.88
C ASP A 153 3.74 15.27 -14.20
N TYR A 154 3.56 14.37 -15.16
CA TYR A 154 4.53 13.32 -15.51
C TYR A 154 5.82 13.88 -16.15
N ASP A 155 5.81 15.12 -16.60
CA ASP A 155 6.94 15.86 -17.16
C ASP A 155 7.64 16.78 -16.15
N LYS A 156 7.15 16.86 -14.91
CA LYS A 156 7.68 17.74 -13.87
C LYS A 156 8.61 16.99 -12.92
N PRO A 157 9.88 17.41 -12.77
CA PRO A 157 10.78 16.82 -11.78
C PRO A 157 10.15 16.80 -10.37
N GLY A 158 10.37 15.73 -9.65
CA GLY A 158 9.75 15.43 -8.36
C GLY A 158 8.36 14.84 -8.50
N ALA A 159 7.37 15.62 -8.91
CA ALA A 159 5.99 15.13 -9.05
C ALA A 159 5.84 14.06 -10.14
N GLY A 160 6.64 14.12 -11.19
CA GLY A 160 6.65 13.21 -12.33
C GLY A 160 7.74 12.14 -12.30
N ASP A 161 8.45 11.99 -11.19
CA ASP A 161 9.56 11.02 -11.09
C ASP A 161 9.11 9.59 -11.35
N TYR A 162 7.85 9.27 -11.11
CA TYR A 162 7.27 7.98 -11.47
C TYR A 162 7.35 7.68 -12.99
N TYR A 163 7.43 8.71 -13.84
CA TYR A 163 7.62 8.60 -15.27
C TYR A 163 9.08 8.91 -15.69
N LEU A 164 9.66 9.97 -15.13
CA LEU A 164 10.97 10.48 -15.52
C LEU A 164 12.12 9.53 -15.16
N LEU A 165 12.10 8.92 -13.98
CA LEU A 165 13.18 8.02 -13.54
C LEU A 165 13.28 6.75 -14.41
N PRO A 166 12.21 5.97 -14.66
CA PRO A 166 12.31 4.82 -15.56
C PRO A 166 12.66 5.21 -16.99
N LYS A 167 12.23 6.39 -17.47
CA LYS A 167 12.63 6.92 -18.78
C LYS A 167 14.14 7.19 -18.84
N GLN A 168 14.72 7.81 -17.81
CA GLN A 168 16.14 8.16 -17.76
C GLN A 168 17.03 6.94 -17.57
N THR A 169 16.61 5.99 -16.73
CA THR A 169 17.44 4.83 -16.37
C THR A 169 17.28 3.65 -17.32
N GLY A 170 16.17 3.59 -18.07
CA GLY A 170 15.83 2.44 -18.92
C GLY A 170 15.62 1.14 -18.13
N SER A 171 15.36 1.22 -16.83
CA SER A 171 15.25 0.06 -15.93
C SER A 171 14.00 0.13 -15.03
N LEU A 172 13.63 -1.04 -14.51
CA LEU A 172 12.57 -1.14 -13.51
C LEU A 172 12.89 -0.24 -12.32
N GLN A 173 11.90 0.53 -11.86
CA GLN A 173 11.99 1.42 -10.71
C GLN A 173 10.88 1.13 -9.70
N VAL A 174 11.23 1.18 -8.43
CA VAL A 174 10.27 1.30 -7.33
C VAL A 174 10.42 2.72 -6.79
N ILE A 175 9.39 3.53 -6.98
CA ILE A 175 9.42 4.94 -6.62
C ILE A 175 9.15 5.08 -5.13
N GLU A 176 9.97 5.89 -4.44
CA GLU A 176 9.73 6.26 -3.04
C GLU A 176 8.29 6.78 -2.83
N PRO A 177 7.69 6.57 -1.65
CA PRO A 177 6.33 7.02 -1.39
C PRO A 177 6.16 8.53 -1.66
N TYR A 178 5.17 8.88 -2.48
CA TYR A 178 4.87 10.26 -2.88
C TYR A 178 3.38 10.54 -2.83
N LEU A 179 3.02 11.82 -2.83
CA LEU A 179 1.62 12.26 -2.88
C LEU A 179 1.18 12.43 -4.33
N TYR A 180 0.12 11.73 -4.72
CA TYR A 180 -0.49 11.84 -6.05
C TYR A 180 -1.96 12.27 -5.94
N PRO A 181 -2.43 13.19 -6.81
CA PRO A 181 -3.81 13.66 -6.75
C PRO A 181 -4.79 12.63 -7.34
N VAL A 182 -5.58 12.02 -6.48
CA VAL A 182 -6.70 11.16 -6.85
C VAL A 182 -7.99 11.91 -6.58
N LYS A 183 -8.73 12.31 -7.63
CA LYS A 183 -9.95 13.15 -7.54
C LYS A 183 -9.75 14.42 -6.70
N GLY A 184 -8.62 15.10 -6.89
CA GLY A 184 -8.29 16.34 -6.18
C GLY A 184 -7.87 16.18 -4.72
N LYS A 185 -7.77 14.94 -4.21
CA LYS A 185 -7.23 14.64 -2.87
C LYS A 185 -5.85 14.01 -2.99
N PRO A 186 -4.86 14.47 -2.22
CA PRO A 186 -3.55 13.84 -2.20
C PRO A 186 -3.64 12.47 -1.53
N VAL A 187 -3.17 11.43 -2.21
CA VAL A 187 -3.07 10.06 -1.70
C VAL A 187 -1.61 9.66 -1.69
N MET A 188 -1.13 9.17 -0.55
CA MET A 188 0.22 8.62 -0.42
C MET A 188 0.29 7.28 -1.15
N MET A 189 1.20 7.14 -2.11
CA MET A 189 1.38 5.92 -2.86
C MET A 189 2.85 5.69 -3.23
N THR A 190 3.19 4.45 -3.53
CA THR A 190 4.41 4.08 -4.24
C THR A 190 4.05 3.55 -5.62
N SER A 191 4.95 3.60 -6.57
CA SER A 191 4.76 3.04 -7.91
C SER A 191 5.89 2.08 -8.26
N ILE A 192 5.51 0.96 -8.86
CA ILE A 192 6.45 0.02 -9.50
C ILE A 192 6.30 0.24 -11.00
N VAL A 193 7.38 0.61 -11.66
CA VAL A 193 7.35 1.03 -13.05
C VAL A 193 8.44 0.35 -13.87
N ALA A 194 8.05 -0.26 -14.98
CA ALA A 194 8.97 -0.84 -15.95
C ALA A 194 8.87 -0.07 -17.29
N PRO A 195 9.99 0.28 -17.92
CA PRO A 195 9.97 0.87 -19.24
C PRO A 195 9.52 -0.17 -20.27
N VAL A 196 8.72 0.28 -21.24
CA VAL A 196 8.38 -0.50 -22.44
C VAL A 196 9.43 -0.15 -23.51
N MET A 197 10.31 -1.10 -23.77
CA MET A 197 11.41 -0.91 -24.74
C MET A 197 10.90 -1.11 -26.15
N THR A 198 10.78 -0.04 -26.90
CA THR A 198 10.23 -0.10 -28.27
C THR A 198 11.25 -0.56 -29.31
N GLY A 199 12.47 -0.83 -28.89
CA GLY A 199 13.61 -1.31 -29.72
C GLY A 199 13.80 -0.51 -31.02
N ILE A 200 15.00 -0.05 -31.26
CA ILE A 200 15.43 0.40 -32.61
C ILE A 200 15.56 -0.82 -33.50
#